data_4f13c9bd993fd6290997368e70c5fb88
#
_entry.id   4f13c9bd993fd6290997368e70c5fb88
#
_cell.length_a   1.000
_cell.length_b   1.000
_cell.length_c   1.000
_cell.angle_alpha   90.00
_cell.angle_beta   90.00
_cell.angle_gamma   90.00
#
_symmetry.space_group_name_H-M   'P 1'
#
loop_
_entity.id
_entity.type
_entity.pdbx_description
1 polymer ?
#
loop_
_entity_poly.entity_id
_entity_poly.type
_entity_poly.pdbx_seq_one_letter_code
_entity_poly.pdbx_strand_id
1 'polypeptide(L)'
;MAMANTFADRIVEFNRNLHYTGELPEGFQVMNPYLDNPETLQVMEQFYRKYYNDSEPRRFIVGINPSRHGAGVTGVPFTDTKRLEEVCGIRMTSAHTHEVSSVFMYEMIREYGGAGKFYRQFYINSPFPLAIVRQTKEGKWLNANYYDDPTLFRMTENFMIDSLKKHIGLGLDTSEVF
;
A
#
# COMPACT_ATOMS: atom_id res chain seq x y z
N MET A 1 -9.03 27.67 13.61
CA MET A 1 -7.75 26.96 13.80
C MET A 1 -7.60 25.98 12.65
N ALA A 2 -6.55 26.10 11.84
CA ALA A 2 -6.23 25.07 10.88
C ALA A 2 -5.90 23.79 11.66
N MET A 3 -6.61 22.69 11.40
CA MET A 3 -6.29 21.41 12.00
C MET A 3 -4.85 21.04 11.59
N ALA A 4 -4.06 20.57 12.54
CA ALA A 4 -2.69 20.16 12.28
C ALA A 4 -2.72 19.08 11.17
N ASN A 5 -1.96 19.29 10.09
CA ASN A 5 -1.83 18.33 8.99
C ASN A 5 -0.97 17.16 9.48
N THR A 6 -1.61 16.13 10.01
CA THR A 6 -0.93 14.93 10.54
C THR A 6 -0.30 14.10 9.44
N PHE A 7 0.57 13.17 9.80
CA PHE A 7 1.13 12.21 8.86
C PHE A 7 0.00 11.37 8.21
N ALA A 8 -1.04 11.01 9.00
CA ALA A 8 -2.23 10.33 8.47
C ALA A 8 -2.96 11.16 7.42
N ASP A 9 -3.16 12.45 7.64
CA ASP A 9 -3.85 13.32 6.66
C ASP A 9 -3.12 13.33 5.32
N ARG A 10 -1.78 13.43 5.35
CA ARG A 10 -0.95 13.43 4.15
C ARG A 10 -1.00 12.10 3.39
N ILE A 11 -0.96 10.96 4.11
CA ILE A 11 -1.08 9.63 3.48
C ILE A 11 -2.47 9.43 2.88
N VAL A 12 -3.52 9.79 3.62
CA VAL A 12 -4.90 9.64 3.13
C VAL A 12 -5.12 10.48 1.88
N GLU A 13 -4.62 11.71 1.86
CA GLU A 13 -4.67 12.56 0.67
C GLU A 13 -3.88 11.96 -0.50
N PHE A 14 -2.67 11.46 -0.25
CA PHE A 14 -1.87 10.76 -1.26
C PHE A 14 -2.64 9.58 -1.87
N ASN A 15 -3.20 8.69 -1.04
CA ASN A 15 -3.91 7.51 -1.50
C ASN A 15 -5.20 7.85 -2.26
N ARG A 16 -5.94 8.87 -1.82
CA ARG A 16 -7.14 9.35 -2.52
C ARG A 16 -6.86 9.89 -3.93
N ASN A 17 -5.69 10.49 -4.11
CA ASN A 17 -5.25 11.06 -5.39
C ASN A 17 -4.37 10.10 -6.20
N LEU A 18 -4.13 8.88 -5.69
CA LEU A 18 -3.28 7.91 -6.35
C LEU A 18 -3.96 7.34 -7.58
N HIS A 19 -3.39 7.61 -8.75
CA HIS A 19 -3.93 7.19 -10.02
C HIS A 19 -2.81 6.96 -11.04
N TYR A 20 -2.81 5.78 -11.66
CA TYR A 20 -1.93 5.46 -12.77
C TYR A 20 -2.68 5.72 -14.09
N THR A 21 -2.18 6.64 -14.89
CA THR A 21 -2.76 7.03 -16.18
C THR A 21 -1.90 6.64 -17.38
N GLY A 22 -0.76 5.96 -17.11
CA GLY A 22 0.14 5.52 -18.16
C GLY A 22 -0.38 4.31 -18.94
N GLU A 23 0.27 4.02 -20.05
CA GLU A 23 0.01 2.81 -20.83
C GLU A 23 0.67 1.59 -20.16
N LEU A 24 0.14 0.41 -20.47
CA LEU A 24 0.66 -0.87 -20.02
C LEU A 24 0.85 -1.81 -21.23
N PRO A 25 1.79 -2.77 -21.16
CA PRO A 25 1.89 -3.80 -22.18
C PRO A 25 0.59 -4.63 -22.23
N GLU A 26 0.33 -5.24 -23.38
CA GLU A 26 -0.81 -6.14 -23.56
C GLU A 26 -0.82 -7.25 -22.49
N GLY A 27 -2.00 -7.53 -21.95
CA GLY A 27 -2.20 -8.55 -20.92
C GLY A 27 -1.91 -8.08 -19.49
N PHE A 28 -1.46 -6.85 -19.26
CA PHE A 28 -1.28 -6.27 -17.93
C PHE A 28 -2.40 -5.29 -17.57
N GLN A 29 -2.75 -5.25 -16.30
CA GLN A 29 -3.70 -4.28 -15.74
C GLN A 29 -3.22 -3.79 -14.37
N VAL A 30 -3.60 -2.56 -14.03
CA VAL A 30 -3.45 -2.01 -12.68
C VAL A 30 -4.79 -2.09 -11.97
N MET A 31 -4.76 -2.60 -10.74
CA MET A 31 -5.89 -2.56 -9.81
C MET A 31 -5.70 -1.37 -8.87
N ASN A 32 -6.69 -0.48 -8.85
CA ASN A 32 -6.69 0.64 -7.91
C ASN A 32 -7.87 0.49 -6.92
N PRO A 33 -7.64 -0.12 -5.75
CA PRO A 33 -8.71 -0.41 -4.81
C PRO A 33 -9.36 0.86 -4.25
N TYR A 34 -8.66 1.99 -4.29
CA TYR A 34 -9.19 3.27 -3.84
C TYR A 34 -10.25 3.85 -4.78
N LEU A 35 -10.20 3.50 -6.07
CA LEU A 35 -11.22 3.88 -7.06
C LEU A 35 -12.30 2.80 -7.22
N ASP A 36 -11.90 1.53 -7.10
CA ASP A 36 -12.76 0.40 -7.43
C ASP A 36 -13.71 0.03 -6.29
N ASN A 37 -13.35 0.35 -5.03
CA ASN A 37 -14.12 -0.02 -3.85
C ASN A 37 -14.15 1.09 -2.79
N PRO A 38 -15.30 1.75 -2.59
CA PRO A 38 -15.46 2.80 -1.57
C PRO A 38 -15.12 2.34 -0.14
N GLU A 39 -15.32 1.06 0.19
CA GLU A 39 -14.98 0.53 1.51
C GLU A 39 -13.47 0.53 1.73
N THR A 40 -12.68 0.32 0.67
CA THR A 40 -11.20 0.41 0.76
C THR A 40 -10.74 1.78 1.24
N LEU A 41 -11.32 2.86 0.73
CA LEU A 41 -11.01 4.22 1.22
C LEU A 41 -11.32 4.37 2.71
N GLN A 42 -12.44 3.81 3.16
CA GLN A 42 -12.85 3.91 4.56
C GLN A 42 -11.91 3.12 5.49
N VAL A 43 -11.60 1.88 5.15
CA VAL A 43 -10.71 1.04 5.99
C VAL A 43 -9.27 1.54 5.96
N MET A 44 -8.78 2.01 4.82
CA MET A 44 -7.47 2.66 4.69
C MET A 44 -7.39 3.91 5.58
N GLU A 45 -8.38 4.80 5.52
CA GLU A 45 -8.42 5.99 6.36
C GLU A 45 -8.46 5.64 7.84
N GLN A 46 -9.28 4.66 8.26
CA GLN A 46 -9.33 4.18 9.65
C GLN A 46 -7.96 3.67 10.10
N PHE A 47 -7.26 2.90 9.26
CA PHE A 47 -5.95 2.37 9.55
C PHE A 47 -4.91 3.49 9.78
N TYR A 48 -4.80 4.44 8.85
CA TYR A 48 -3.81 5.49 8.95
C TYR A 48 -4.14 6.47 10.10
N ARG A 49 -5.40 6.80 10.33
CA ARG A 49 -5.79 7.61 11.50
C ARG A 49 -5.54 6.90 12.82
N LYS A 50 -5.64 5.57 12.86
CA LYS A 50 -5.33 4.81 14.07
C LYS A 50 -3.86 4.84 14.44
N TYR A 51 -2.95 4.73 13.46
CA TYR A 51 -1.53 4.51 13.71
C TYR A 51 -0.62 5.69 13.38
N TYR A 52 -1.08 6.67 12.61
CA TYR A 52 -0.28 7.77 12.08
C TYR A 52 -0.87 9.17 12.35
N ASN A 53 -1.75 9.27 13.32
CA ASN A 53 -2.47 10.53 13.63
C ASN A 53 -1.62 11.49 14.50
N ASP A 54 -0.38 11.71 14.08
CA ASP A 54 0.58 12.64 14.66
C ASP A 54 1.44 13.25 13.53
N SER A 55 2.48 14.01 13.89
CA SER A 55 3.39 14.64 12.90
C SER A 55 4.81 14.08 12.98
N GLU A 56 5.01 12.98 13.70
CA GLU A 56 6.33 12.39 13.86
C GLU A 56 6.80 11.73 12.54
N PRO A 57 8.07 11.86 12.17
CA PRO A 57 8.60 11.22 10.99
C PRO A 57 8.65 9.70 11.15
N ARG A 58 8.48 8.98 10.04
CA ARG A 58 8.62 7.51 9.99
C ARG A 58 9.78 7.12 9.08
N ARG A 59 10.49 6.06 9.46
CA ARG A 59 11.45 5.41 8.56
C ARG A 59 10.70 4.67 7.47
N PHE A 60 11.27 4.66 6.28
CA PHE A 60 10.61 4.09 5.10
C PHE A 60 11.02 2.63 4.90
N ILE A 61 10.03 1.74 4.85
CA ILE A 61 10.19 0.36 4.37
C ILE A 61 9.62 0.31 2.95
N VAL A 62 10.47 -0.05 1.99
CA VAL A 62 10.12 -0.08 0.57
C VAL A 62 9.85 -1.51 0.13
N GLY A 63 8.59 -1.82 -0.13
CA GLY A 63 8.16 -3.07 -0.76
C GLY A 63 8.27 -3.01 -2.28
N ILE A 64 7.87 -4.09 -2.96
CA ILE A 64 7.88 -4.18 -4.43
C ILE A 64 6.65 -3.43 -5.00
N ASN A 65 5.51 -4.06 -4.95
CA ASN A 65 4.19 -3.49 -5.24
C ASN A 65 3.11 -4.34 -4.57
N PRO A 66 1.91 -3.79 -4.34
CA PRO A 66 0.79 -4.53 -3.75
C PRO A 66 0.43 -5.79 -4.52
N SER A 67 0.02 -6.83 -3.81
CA SER A 67 -0.64 -7.98 -4.40
C SER A 67 -2.15 -7.76 -4.49
N ARG A 68 -2.80 -8.50 -5.38
CA ARG A 68 -4.26 -8.48 -5.55
C ARG A 68 -5.05 -9.06 -4.36
N HIS A 69 -4.37 -9.70 -3.40
CA HIS A 69 -4.99 -10.30 -2.21
C HIS A 69 -4.64 -9.58 -0.91
N GLY A 70 -3.66 -8.66 -0.95
CA GLY A 70 -3.26 -7.81 0.15
C GLY A 70 -3.71 -6.37 -0.04
N ALA A 71 -2.75 -5.46 -0.18
CA ALA A 71 -3.04 -4.04 -0.35
C ALA A 71 -3.82 -3.69 -1.63
N GLY A 72 -3.82 -4.56 -2.64
CA GLY A 72 -4.71 -4.43 -3.80
C GLY A 72 -6.20 -4.58 -3.47
N VAL A 73 -6.53 -4.98 -2.24
CA VAL A 73 -7.90 -5.06 -1.69
C VAL A 73 -8.08 -4.08 -0.54
N THR A 74 -7.22 -4.14 0.46
CA THR A 74 -7.37 -3.35 1.69
C THR A 74 -6.88 -1.91 1.57
N GLY A 75 -6.04 -1.63 0.59
CA GLY A 75 -5.33 -0.35 0.48
C GLY A 75 -4.25 -0.13 1.54
N VAL A 76 -3.94 -1.15 2.35
CA VAL A 76 -2.92 -1.10 3.40
C VAL A 76 -1.79 -2.07 3.06
N PRO A 77 -0.54 -1.61 2.91
CA PRO A 77 0.60 -2.45 2.55
C PRO A 77 0.77 -3.67 3.46
N PHE A 78 1.04 -4.83 2.84
CA PHE A 78 1.22 -6.12 3.52
C PHE A 78 0.09 -6.52 4.48
N THR A 79 -1.13 -6.02 4.25
CA THR A 79 -2.26 -6.27 5.14
C THR A 79 -3.44 -6.83 4.35
N ASP A 80 -3.72 -8.10 4.57
CA ASP A 80 -4.94 -8.73 4.10
C ASP A 80 -6.13 -8.42 5.02
N THR A 81 -7.35 -8.76 4.60
CA THR A 81 -8.55 -8.47 5.39
C THR A 81 -8.55 -9.18 6.75
N LYS A 82 -7.92 -10.37 6.84
CA LYS A 82 -7.84 -11.11 8.09
C LYS A 82 -6.97 -10.39 9.13
N ARG A 83 -5.79 -9.89 8.74
CA ARG A 83 -4.90 -9.13 9.65
C ARG A 83 -5.46 -7.75 9.97
N LEU A 84 -6.12 -7.14 8.99
CA LEU A 84 -6.82 -5.87 9.21
C LEU A 84 -7.86 -6.00 10.32
N GLU A 85 -8.64 -7.09 10.34
CA GLU A 85 -9.64 -7.33 11.38
C GLU A 85 -9.02 -7.83 12.69
N GLU A 86 -8.24 -8.92 12.66
CA GLU A 86 -7.74 -9.60 13.87
C GLU A 86 -6.70 -8.80 14.65
N VAL A 87 -5.84 -8.03 13.97
CA VAL A 87 -4.76 -7.28 14.62
C VAL A 87 -5.07 -5.79 14.68
N CYS A 88 -5.61 -5.22 13.62
CA CYS A 88 -5.87 -3.78 13.57
C CYS A 88 -7.28 -3.42 14.08
N GLY A 89 -8.18 -4.39 14.25
CA GLY A 89 -9.55 -4.16 14.70
C GLY A 89 -10.41 -3.39 13.69
N ILE A 90 -10.05 -3.48 12.40
CA ILE A 90 -10.75 -2.79 11.30
C ILE A 90 -11.35 -3.88 10.40
N ARG A 91 -12.67 -3.92 10.33
CA ARG A 91 -13.39 -4.91 9.55
C ARG A 91 -13.68 -4.40 8.14
N MET A 92 -13.43 -5.26 7.15
CA MET A 92 -13.84 -5.08 5.76
C MET A 92 -14.89 -6.15 5.42
N THR A 93 -16.03 -5.74 4.83
CA THR A 93 -17.16 -6.63 4.56
C THR A 93 -17.27 -7.03 3.10
N SER A 94 -16.78 -6.20 2.19
CA SER A 94 -16.83 -6.41 0.73
C SER A 94 -15.85 -7.46 0.21
N ALA A 95 -14.87 -7.88 1.02
CA ALA A 95 -13.87 -8.86 0.63
C ALA A 95 -13.37 -9.67 1.83
N HIS A 96 -12.94 -10.91 1.54
CA HIS A 96 -12.25 -11.77 2.50
C HIS A 96 -11.00 -12.34 1.83
N THR A 97 -9.83 -11.92 2.29
CA THR A 97 -8.54 -12.31 1.72
C THR A 97 -7.59 -12.85 2.76
N HIS A 98 -6.67 -13.68 2.29
CA HIS A 98 -5.56 -14.22 3.07
C HIS A 98 -4.31 -14.20 2.19
N GLU A 99 -3.22 -13.61 2.70
CA GLU A 99 -1.97 -13.45 1.97
C GLU A 99 -0.79 -13.92 2.83
N VAL A 100 0.09 -14.75 2.25
CA VAL A 100 1.24 -15.32 2.98
C VAL A 100 2.23 -14.25 3.45
N SER A 101 2.48 -13.24 2.62
CA SER A 101 3.37 -12.11 3.00
C SER A 101 2.78 -11.28 4.15
N SER A 102 1.45 -11.17 4.24
CA SER A 102 0.78 -10.54 5.36
C SER A 102 0.97 -11.34 6.66
N VAL A 103 0.94 -12.67 6.60
CA VAL A 103 1.22 -13.54 7.76
C VAL A 103 2.62 -13.24 8.30
N PHE A 104 3.63 -13.34 7.44
CA PHE A 104 5.03 -13.10 7.82
C PHE A 104 5.24 -11.69 8.40
N MET A 105 4.69 -10.67 7.72
CA MET A 105 4.84 -9.29 8.17
C MET A 105 4.22 -9.07 9.55
N TYR A 106 3.03 -9.62 9.81
CA TYR A 106 2.37 -9.45 11.10
C TYR A 106 2.98 -10.31 12.22
N GLU A 107 3.64 -11.42 11.91
CA GLU A 107 4.48 -12.13 12.88
C GLU A 107 5.69 -11.26 13.29
N MET A 108 6.38 -10.66 12.32
CA MET A 108 7.47 -9.71 12.60
C MET A 108 6.98 -8.49 13.40
N ILE A 109 5.85 -7.91 13.05
CA ILE A 109 5.24 -6.77 13.77
C ILE A 109 4.93 -7.16 15.22
N ARG A 110 4.42 -8.35 15.45
CA ARG A 110 4.16 -8.88 16.81
C ARG A 110 5.45 -8.98 17.62
N GLU A 111 6.49 -9.58 17.05
CA GLU A 111 7.81 -9.73 17.71
C GLU A 111 8.50 -8.38 17.96
N TYR A 112 8.25 -7.39 17.09
CA TYR A 112 8.74 -6.02 17.28
C TYR A 112 8.09 -5.31 18.48
N GLY A 113 6.96 -5.79 18.97
CA GLY A 113 6.20 -5.23 20.09
C GLY A 113 4.80 -4.73 19.72
N GLY A 114 4.27 -5.22 18.61
CA GLY A 114 2.91 -4.98 18.17
C GLY A 114 2.74 -3.81 17.19
N ALA A 115 1.56 -3.75 16.57
CA ALA A 115 1.25 -2.80 15.50
C ALA A 115 1.42 -1.34 15.93
N GLY A 116 0.99 -0.98 17.13
CA GLY A 116 1.11 0.40 17.63
C GLY A 116 2.56 0.87 17.75
N LYS A 117 3.47 -0.01 18.24
CA LYS A 117 4.88 0.31 18.34
C LYS A 117 5.56 0.35 16.98
N PHE A 118 5.24 -0.61 16.12
CA PHE A 118 5.83 -0.74 14.79
C PHE A 118 5.47 0.47 13.90
N TYR A 119 4.18 0.76 13.73
CA TYR A 119 3.72 1.85 12.87
C TYR A 119 4.01 3.25 13.40
N ARG A 120 4.38 3.38 14.68
CA ARG A 120 4.92 4.64 15.20
C ARG A 120 6.30 4.96 14.64
N GLN A 121 7.08 3.94 14.24
CA GLN A 121 8.44 4.10 13.75
C GLN A 121 8.57 3.91 12.24
N PHE A 122 7.71 3.10 11.62
CA PHE A 122 7.82 2.72 10.22
C PHE A 122 6.59 3.07 9.42
N TYR A 123 6.84 3.48 8.18
CA TYR A 123 5.86 3.59 7.12
C TYR A 123 6.26 2.65 5.99
N ILE A 124 5.31 1.85 5.52
CA ILE A 124 5.54 0.89 4.44
C ILE A 124 4.80 1.37 3.20
N ASN A 125 5.51 1.38 2.09
CA ASN A 125 4.88 1.50 0.78
C ASN A 125 5.84 0.96 -0.30
N SER A 126 5.58 1.24 -1.57
CA SER A 126 6.33 0.72 -2.71
C SER A 126 6.51 1.79 -3.79
N PRO A 127 7.50 1.63 -4.69
CA PRO A 127 7.65 2.52 -5.83
C PRO A 127 6.40 2.55 -6.71
N PHE A 128 5.77 1.40 -6.91
CA PHE A 128 4.49 1.28 -7.59
C PHE A 128 3.42 0.90 -6.56
N PRO A 129 2.70 1.86 -5.95
CA PRO A 129 1.83 1.61 -4.81
C PRO A 129 0.43 1.07 -5.18
N LEU A 130 0.29 0.50 -6.34
CA LEU A 130 -0.91 -0.17 -6.84
C LEU A 130 -0.62 -1.62 -7.24
N ALA A 131 -1.62 -2.48 -7.20
CA ALA A 131 -1.44 -3.86 -7.62
C ALA A 131 -1.37 -3.96 -9.15
N ILE A 132 -0.44 -4.78 -9.63
CA ILE A 132 -0.32 -5.13 -11.05
C ILE A 132 -0.73 -6.59 -11.20
N VAL A 133 -1.53 -6.85 -12.20
CA VAL A 133 -1.94 -8.21 -12.58
C VAL A 133 -1.67 -8.44 -14.06
N ARG A 134 -1.39 -9.70 -14.41
CA ARG A 134 -1.25 -10.14 -15.80
C ARG A 134 -2.23 -11.26 -16.12
N GLN A 135 -2.72 -11.28 -17.33
CA GLN A 135 -3.60 -12.34 -17.82
C GLN A 135 -2.76 -13.48 -18.41
N THR A 136 -3.09 -14.72 -18.05
CA THR A 136 -2.51 -15.92 -18.70
C THR A 136 -3.21 -16.18 -20.03
N LYS A 137 -2.64 -17.07 -20.83
CA LYS A 137 -3.24 -17.52 -22.10
C LYS A 137 -4.62 -18.16 -21.92
N GLU A 138 -4.85 -18.75 -20.74
CA GLU A 138 -6.14 -19.35 -20.34
C GLU A 138 -7.12 -18.31 -19.76
N GLY A 139 -6.79 -17.03 -19.78
CA GLY A 139 -7.64 -15.94 -19.27
C GLY A 139 -7.61 -15.73 -17.77
N LYS A 140 -6.73 -16.39 -17.01
CA LYS A 140 -6.61 -16.22 -15.57
C LYS A 140 -5.76 -14.99 -15.23
N TRP A 141 -6.17 -14.23 -14.22
CA TRP A 141 -5.39 -13.13 -13.69
C TRP A 141 -4.46 -13.59 -12.57
N LEU A 142 -3.18 -13.27 -12.70
CA LEU A 142 -2.12 -13.54 -11.71
C LEU A 142 -1.51 -12.23 -11.23
N ASN A 143 -0.94 -12.23 -10.01
CA ASN A 143 -0.10 -11.13 -9.55
C ASN A 143 1.09 -10.95 -10.52
N ALA A 144 1.47 -9.70 -10.72
CA ALA A 144 2.69 -9.34 -11.42
C ALA A 144 3.44 -8.26 -10.63
N ASN A 145 4.76 -8.26 -10.77
CA ASN A 145 5.62 -7.22 -10.25
C ASN A 145 6.04 -6.28 -11.38
N TYR A 146 6.30 -5.02 -11.06
CA TYR A 146 6.69 -4.03 -12.07
C TYR A 146 7.95 -4.41 -12.86
N TYR A 147 8.78 -5.32 -12.33
CA TYR A 147 10.02 -5.80 -12.95
C TYR A 147 9.89 -7.15 -13.68
N ASP A 148 8.72 -7.79 -13.68
CA ASP A 148 8.52 -9.10 -14.32
C ASP A 148 8.63 -9.04 -15.86
N ASP A 149 8.46 -7.85 -16.42
CA ASP A 149 8.59 -7.59 -17.86
C ASP A 149 9.37 -6.28 -18.08
N PRO A 150 10.41 -6.29 -18.97
CA PRO A 150 11.22 -5.08 -19.22
C PRO A 150 10.44 -3.92 -19.84
N THR A 151 9.37 -4.20 -20.59
CA THR A 151 8.53 -3.16 -21.19
C THR A 151 7.62 -2.55 -20.14
N LEU A 152 7.04 -3.39 -19.28
CA LEU A 152 6.27 -2.93 -18.10
C LEU A 152 7.12 -2.01 -17.22
N PHE A 153 8.35 -2.41 -16.90
CA PHE A 153 9.27 -1.60 -16.11
C PHE A 153 9.47 -0.21 -16.73
N ARG A 154 9.84 -0.15 -18.02
CA ARG A 154 10.06 1.13 -18.73
C ARG A 154 8.82 2.01 -18.75
N MET A 155 7.64 1.42 -18.95
CA MET A 155 6.37 2.15 -18.99
C MET A 155 5.97 2.72 -17.62
N THR A 156 6.35 2.07 -16.54
CA THR A 156 5.98 2.47 -15.17
C THR A 156 7.07 3.28 -14.45
N GLU A 157 8.28 3.36 -14.97
CA GLU A 157 9.46 3.96 -14.31
C GLU A 157 9.21 5.40 -13.85
N ASN A 158 8.69 6.27 -14.71
CA ASN A 158 8.43 7.66 -14.37
C ASN A 158 7.40 7.79 -13.25
N PHE A 159 6.35 6.98 -13.29
CA PHE A 159 5.35 6.94 -12.23
C PHE A 159 5.95 6.48 -10.90
N MET A 160 6.83 5.47 -10.92
CA MET A 160 7.53 4.98 -9.73
C MET A 160 8.44 6.05 -9.11
N ILE A 161 9.20 6.76 -9.94
CA ILE A 161 10.06 7.87 -9.48
C ILE A 161 9.22 8.98 -8.85
N ASP A 162 8.14 9.38 -9.49
CA ASP A 162 7.24 10.42 -8.96
C ASP A 162 6.55 9.99 -7.68
N SER A 163 6.14 8.72 -7.61
CA SER A 163 5.56 8.12 -6.39
C SER A 163 6.54 8.15 -5.22
N LEU A 164 7.79 7.73 -5.43
CA LEU A 164 8.83 7.79 -4.40
C LEU A 164 9.10 9.21 -3.92
N LYS A 165 9.20 10.19 -4.83
CA LYS A 165 9.34 11.60 -4.48
C LYS A 165 8.18 12.10 -3.61
N LYS A 166 6.95 11.72 -3.96
CA LYS A 166 5.76 12.07 -3.17
C LYS A 166 5.79 11.42 -1.79
N HIS A 167 6.19 10.14 -1.67
CA HIS A 167 6.36 9.49 -0.37
C HIS A 167 7.38 10.21 0.50
N ILE A 168 8.55 10.56 -0.03
CA ILE A 168 9.56 11.34 0.70
C ILE A 168 8.97 12.67 1.17
N GLY A 169 8.19 13.33 0.31
CA GLY A 169 7.49 14.58 0.61
C GLY A 169 6.42 14.48 1.71
N LEU A 170 6.00 13.27 2.11
CA LEU A 170 5.10 13.08 3.26
C LEU A 170 5.75 13.38 4.63
N GLY A 171 7.07 13.60 4.66
CA GLY A 171 7.81 13.87 5.90
C GLY A 171 8.45 12.62 6.49
N LEU A 172 8.90 11.70 5.63
CA LEU A 172 9.65 10.51 6.04
C LEU A 172 11.05 10.85 6.55
N ASP A 173 11.52 10.09 7.53
CA ASP A 173 12.94 10.01 7.85
C ASP A 173 13.62 9.09 6.83
N THR A 174 14.43 9.70 5.97
CA THR A 174 15.17 9.00 4.90
C THR A 174 16.63 8.74 5.27
N SER A 175 17.03 8.95 6.52
CA SER A 175 18.37 8.62 7.00
C SER A 175 18.68 7.12 6.89
N GLU A 176 17.65 6.28 7.03
CA GLU A 176 17.70 4.84 6.82
C GLU A 176 16.45 4.39 6.05
N VAL A 177 16.65 3.59 5.01
CA VAL A 177 15.58 2.99 4.20
C VAL A 177 15.77 1.47 4.19
N PHE A 178 14.69 0.73 4.37
CA PHE A 178 14.69 -0.74 4.47
C PHE A 178 13.97 -1.40 3.29
#